data_9dcc8ec2765f5df29b9c549226efc9a6
#
_entry.id   9dcc8ec2765f5df29b9c549226efc9a6
#
_cell.length_a   1.000
_cell.length_b   1.000
_cell.length_c   1.000
_cell.angle_alpha   90.00
_cell.angle_beta   90.00
_cell.angle_gamma   90.00
#
_symmetry.space_group_name_H-M   'P 1'
#
loop_
_entity.id
_entity.type
_entity.pdbx_description
1 polymer ?
#
loop_
_entity_poly.entity_id
_entity_poly.type
_entity_poly.pdbx_seq_one_letter_code
_entity_poly.pdbx_strand_id
1 'polypeptide(L)'
;MTPDPRVTHDAIIVGAGITGLATASRIVAAGYDVLILEARDRVGGRLLTVADADGHSTIDLGPSWFWADELRVQALVRELDIRTHAQHIVGDALFQPGDIVQRIAGNPIDAPAMRFQDGAQSLALALSERLGPSLHFDTPVAAVRVVDDHVEVDHRDGTSRARCAVIAIPPALAITDIRFEPELPDELADLAARTPVWMGAMTKVVAEYATPFWREDGLAGAAISYTGPLRELHDLSGPGDQSAALFGFAMPTTEPLAHDAIISQLVELFGEKARSARAARAGLAQRALDVTRPRGSPR
;
A
#
# COMPACT_ATOMS: atom_id res chain seq x y z
N MET A 1 -17.86 -25.71 -28.24
CA MET A 1 -18.86 -25.29 -27.23
C MET A 1 -19.22 -23.86 -27.54
N THR A 2 -20.46 -23.58 -27.91
CA THR A 2 -20.92 -22.18 -28.09
C THR A 2 -20.94 -21.52 -26.73
N PRO A 3 -20.40 -20.28 -26.59
CA PRO A 3 -20.48 -19.56 -25.33
C PRO A 3 -21.93 -19.40 -24.87
N ASP A 4 -22.20 -19.54 -23.57
CA ASP A 4 -23.50 -19.25 -23.00
C ASP A 4 -23.78 -17.73 -23.17
N PRO A 5 -24.87 -17.35 -23.85
CA PRO A 5 -25.17 -15.93 -24.12
C PRO A 5 -25.42 -15.10 -22.83
N ARG A 6 -25.52 -15.78 -21.69
CA ARG A 6 -25.68 -15.15 -20.36
C ARG A 6 -24.33 -14.72 -19.75
N VAL A 7 -23.21 -15.26 -20.24
CA VAL A 7 -21.86 -14.92 -19.77
C VAL A 7 -21.38 -13.70 -20.53
N THR A 8 -21.13 -12.60 -19.80
CA THR A 8 -20.79 -11.29 -20.38
C THR A 8 -19.31 -11.00 -20.41
N HIS A 9 -18.51 -11.68 -19.56
CA HIS A 9 -17.07 -11.49 -19.45
C HIS A 9 -16.32 -12.83 -19.41
N ASP A 10 -15.06 -12.82 -19.81
CA ASP A 10 -14.18 -13.98 -19.64
C ASP A 10 -13.74 -14.11 -18.18
N ALA A 11 -13.44 -12.97 -17.52
CA ALA A 11 -13.07 -12.96 -16.12
C ALA A 11 -13.62 -11.73 -15.38
N ILE A 12 -13.98 -11.92 -14.11
CA ILE A 12 -14.24 -10.82 -13.17
C ILE A 12 -13.09 -10.79 -12.15
N ILE A 13 -12.48 -9.60 -11.97
CA ILE A 13 -11.41 -9.38 -11.00
C ILE A 13 -11.99 -8.60 -9.82
N VAL A 14 -11.90 -9.15 -8.62
CA VAL A 14 -12.36 -8.50 -7.39
C VAL A 14 -11.17 -7.81 -6.72
N GLY A 15 -11.17 -6.50 -6.76
CA GLY A 15 -10.14 -5.61 -6.21
C GLY A 15 -9.17 -5.05 -7.25
N ALA A 16 -9.04 -3.72 -7.30
CA ALA A 16 -8.11 -2.98 -8.15
C ALA A 16 -6.81 -2.60 -7.43
N GLY A 17 -6.32 -3.47 -6.54
CA GLY A 17 -4.94 -3.43 -6.07
C GLY A 17 -3.97 -3.82 -7.19
N ILE A 18 -2.66 -3.65 -6.95
CA ILE A 18 -1.64 -3.96 -7.97
C ILE A 18 -1.75 -5.39 -8.51
N THR A 19 -2.11 -6.37 -7.67
CA THR A 19 -2.31 -7.77 -8.08
C THR A 19 -3.48 -7.90 -9.05
N GLY A 20 -4.63 -7.32 -8.73
CA GLY A 20 -5.82 -7.37 -9.59
C GLY A 20 -5.59 -6.70 -10.92
N LEU A 21 -5.01 -5.49 -10.91
CA LEU A 21 -4.70 -4.74 -12.13
C LEU A 21 -3.67 -5.44 -13.02
N ALA A 22 -2.60 -5.99 -12.43
CA ALA A 22 -1.60 -6.75 -13.18
C ALA A 22 -2.20 -8.02 -13.77
N THR A 23 -3.07 -8.72 -13.04
CA THR A 23 -3.79 -9.89 -13.54
C THR A 23 -4.70 -9.52 -14.71
N ALA A 24 -5.53 -8.48 -14.55
CA ALA A 24 -6.42 -7.99 -15.60
C ALA A 24 -5.63 -7.60 -16.87
N SER A 25 -4.52 -6.87 -16.71
CA SER A 25 -3.66 -6.48 -17.82
C SER A 25 -3.13 -7.69 -18.60
N ARG A 26 -2.78 -8.79 -17.94
CA ARG A 26 -2.31 -10.02 -18.61
C ARG A 26 -3.43 -10.76 -19.34
N ILE A 27 -4.63 -10.78 -18.75
CA ILE A 27 -5.82 -11.39 -19.34
C ILE A 27 -6.22 -10.62 -20.62
N VAL A 28 -6.28 -9.28 -20.54
CA VAL A 28 -6.57 -8.42 -21.70
C VAL A 28 -5.51 -8.55 -22.79
N ALA A 29 -4.23 -8.61 -22.43
CA ALA A 29 -3.14 -8.82 -23.39
C ALA A 29 -3.21 -10.18 -24.09
N ALA A 30 -3.85 -11.18 -23.48
CA ALA A 30 -4.14 -12.47 -24.08
C ALA A 30 -5.42 -12.49 -24.95
N GLY A 31 -6.10 -11.35 -25.12
CA GLY A 31 -7.28 -11.19 -25.97
C GLY A 31 -8.61 -11.53 -25.31
N TYR A 32 -8.64 -11.63 -23.98
CA TYR A 32 -9.85 -11.91 -23.21
C TYR A 32 -10.46 -10.65 -22.61
N ASP A 33 -11.79 -10.66 -22.42
CA ASP A 33 -12.53 -9.58 -21.81
C ASP A 33 -12.55 -9.70 -20.28
N VAL A 34 -12.42 -8.56 -19.58
CA VAL A 34 -12.42 -8.51 -18.12
C VAL A 34 -13.32 -7.42 -17.58
N LEU A 35 -13.91 -7.69 -16.43
CA LEU A 35 -14.56 -6.71 -15.56
C LEU A 35 -13.78 -6.63 -14.26
N ILE A 36 -13.43 -5.43 -13.80
CA ILE A 36 -12.71 -5.20 -12.53
C ILE A 36 -13.63 -4.44 -11.60
N LEU A 37 -13.88 -5.00 -10.41
CA LEU A 37 -14.76 -4.43 -9.39
C LEU A 37 -13.91 -3.96 -8.20
N GLU A 38 -13.88 -2.66 -7.95
CA GLU A 38 -13.16 -2.05 -6.83
C GLU A 38 -14.17 -1.43 -5.85
N ALA A 39 -14.04 -1.77 -4.59
CA ALA A 39 -14.94 -1.28 -3.54
C ALA A 39 -14.75 0.20 -3.19
N ARG A 40 -13.60 0.78 -3.52
CA ARG A 40 -13.23 2.18 -3.26
C ARG A 40 -13.39 3.03 -4.51
N ASP A 41 -13.20 4.33 -4.32
CA ASP A 41 -13.15 5.36 -5.35
C ASP A 41 -11.76 5.50 -6.01
N ARG A 42 -10.81 4.56 -5.76
CA ARG A 42 -9.43 4.63 -6.25
C ARG A 42 -8.79 3.27 -6.48
N VAL A 43 -7.82 3.23 -7.35
CA VAL A 43 -6.93 2.08 -7.55
C VAL A 43 -5.78 2.02 -6.56
N GLY A 44 -5.08 0.90 -6.55
CA GLY A 44 -3.82 0.67 -5.85
C GLY A 44 -3.94 -0.15 -4.57
N GLY A 45 -5.13 -0.19 -3.95
CA GLY A 45 -5.30 -0.93 -2.70
C GLY A 45 -4.35 -0.42 -1.60
N ARG A 46 -3.31 -1.21 -1.27
CA ARG A 46 -2.26 -0.85 -0.31
C ARG A 46 -1.21 0.14 -0.85
N LEU A 47 -1.08 0.28 -2.17
CA LEU A 47 -0.34 1.36 -2.78
C LEU A 47 -1.16 2.65 -2.57
N LEU A 48 -0.63 3.55 -1.78
CA LEU A 48 -1.20 4.87 -1.58
C LEU A 48 -0.10 5.91 -1.57
N THR A 49 -0.22 6.81 -2.51
CA THR A 49 0.61 8.00 -2.65
C THR A 49 -0.28 9.22 -2.51
N VAL A 50 0.16 10.20 -1.77
CA VAL A 50 -0.56 11.47 -1.56
C VAL A 50 0.36 12.64 -1.92
N ALA A 51 -0.22 13.81 -2.16
CA ALA A 51 0.56 15.03 -2.31
C ALA A 51 1.30 15.35 -1.00
N ASP A 52 2.52 15.90 -1.09
CA ASP A 52 3.23 16.45 0.07
C ASP A 52 2.50 17.67 0.66
N ALA A 53 3.02 18.25 1.74
CA ALA A 53 2.39 19.36 2.43
C ALA A 53 2.27 20.63 1.55
N ASP A 54 3.18 20.80 0.60
CA ASP A 54 3.20 21.95 -0.31
C ASP A 54 2.44 21.67 -1.63
N GLY A 55 2.04 20.44 -1.91
CA GLY A 55 1.32 20.01 -3.11
C GLY A 55 2.19 19.92 -4.37
N HIS A 56 3.51 19.96 -4.22
CA HIS A 56 4.45 19.99 -5.34
C HIS A 56 5.07 18.63 -5.65
N SER A 57 5.00 17.69 -4.73
CA SER A 57 5.56 16.34 -4.87
C SER A 57 4.67 15.31 -4.20
N THR A 58 5.16 14.09 -4.06
CA THR A 58 4.38 12.97 -3.57
C THR A 58 5.03 12.27 -2.39
N ILE A 59 4.19 11.72 -1.52
CA ILE A 59 4.57 10.95 -0.33
C ILE A 59 3.87 9.60 -0.36
N ASP A 60 4.64 8.51 -0.24
CA ASP A 60 4.09 7.18 -0.10
C ASP A 60 3.68 6.87 1.33
N LEU A 61 2.38 6.71 1.54
CA LEU A 61 1.81 6.22 2.80
C LEU A 61 1.74 4.68 2.84
N GLY A 62 1.86 4.02 1.69
CA GLY A 62 2.01 2.58 1.54
C GLY A 62 3.48 2.17 1.37
N PRO A 63 3.76 1.08 0.59
CA PRO A 63 5.11 0.70 0.18
C PRO A 63 5.82 1.85 -0.53
N SER A 64 7.13 1.99 -0.30
CA SER A 64 7.90 3.13 -0.84
C SER A 64 9.04 2.71 -1.75
N TRP A 65 9.54 1.47 -1.64
CA TRP A 65 10.71 1.00 -2.36
C TRP A 65 10.55 -0.43 -2.86
N PHE A 66 11.47 -0.83 -3.71
CA PHE A 66 11.68 -2.21 -4.15
C PHE A 66 13.18 -2.52 -4.27
N TRP A 67 13.53 -3.80 -4.13
CA TRP A 67 14.92 -4.27 -4.16
C TRP A 67 15.31 -4.88 -5.50
N ALA A 68 16.61 -5.09 -5.67
CA ALA A 68 17.18 -5.60 -6.91
C ALA A 68 16.79 -7.06 -7.24
N ASP A 69 16.33 -7.82 -6.29
CA ASP A 69 15.85 -9.21 -6.44
C ASP A 69 14.35 -9.31 -6.74
N GLU A 70 13.60 -8.21 -6.66
CA GLU A 70 12.18 -8.17 -7.01
C GLU A 70 11.95 -8.03 -8.52
N LEU A 71 12.34 -9.06 -9.26
CA LEU A 71 12.37 -9.07 -10.73
C LEU A 71 11.02 -8.75 -11.39
N ARG A 72 9.91 -9.14 -10.76
CA ARG A 72 8.55 -8.86 -11.28
C ARG A 72 8.19 -7.38 -11.17
N VAL A 73 8.57 -6.74 -10.07
CA VAL A 73 8.38 -5.28 -9.88
C VAL A 73 9.22 -4.53 -10.90
N GLN A 74 10.49 -4.91 -11.06
CA GLN A 74 11.37 -4.30 -12.06
C GLN A 74 10.86 -4.48 -13.51
N ALA A 75 10.32 -5.66 -13.82
CA ALA A 75 9.73 -5.89 -15.15
C ALA A 75 8.53 -4.97 -15.37
N LEU A 76 7.65 -4.81 -14.37
CA LEU A 76 6.50 -3.94 -14.45
C LEU A 76 6.90 -2.47 -14.55
N VAL A 77 7.88 -2.03 -13.78
CA VAL A 77 8.46 -0.68 -13.85
C VAL A 77 8.92 -0.36 -15.27
N ARG A 78 9.68 -1.28 -15.90
CA ARG A 78 10.13 -1.10 -17.29
C ARG A 78 8.99 -1.12 -18.30
N GLU A 79 8.03 -2.05 -18.14
CA GLU A 79 6.88 -2.17 -19.05
C GLU A 79 5.99 -0.93 -19.03
N LEU A 80 5.87 -0.29 -17.87
CA LEU A 80 5.03 0.89 -17.67
C LEU A 80 5.78 2.21 -17.84
N ASP A 81 7.10 2.17 -18.11
CA ASP A 81 7.98 3.34 -18.20
C ASP A 81 7.95 4.22 -16.96
N ILE A 82 7.89 3.60 -15.76
CA ILE A 82 7.85 4.30 -14.49
C ILE A 82 9.26 4.79 -14.12
N ARG A 83 9.39 6.08 -13.88
CA ARG A 83 10.65 6.68 -13.43
C ARG A 83 10.97 6.29 -12.00
N THR A 84 12.24 5.97 -11.74
CA THR A 84 12.71 5.55 -10.43
C THR A 84 13.97 6.30 -10.02
N HIS A 85 14.26 6.33 -8.72
CA HIS A 85 15.50 6.87 -8.17
C HIS A 85 15.99 5.99 -7.02
N ALA A 86 17.26 6.09 -6.67
CA ALA A 86 17.83 5.32 -5.55
C ALA A 86 17.33 5.87 -4.20
N GLN A 87 17.04 4.96 -3.27
CA GLN A 87 16.80 5.32 -1.87
C GLN A 87 18.05 6.00 -1.29
N HIS A 88 17.87 7.09 -0.54
CA HIS A 88 18.97 7.71 0.19
C HIS A 88 19.35 6.84 1.38
N ILE A 89 20.63 6.43 1.43
CA ILE A 89 21.18 5.58 2.50
C ILE A 89 22.52 6.11 3.01
N VAL A 90 22.95 7.29 2.55
CA VAL A 90 24.28 7.83 2.87
C VAL A 90 24.23 8.58 4.19
N GLY A 91 25.22 8.32 5.05
CA GLY A 91 25.36 8.91 6.38
C GLY A 91 25.35 7.88 7.49
N ASP A 92 25.39 8.34 8.73
CA ASP A 92 25.35 7.50 9.92
C ASP A 92 23.91 7.19 10.32
N ALA A 93 23.70 6.01 10.90
CA ALA A 93 22.41 5.63 11.50
C ALA A 93 22.36 5.96 12.98
N LEU A 94 21.15 5.96 13.54
CA LEU A 94 20.93 6.13 14.97
C LEU A 94 20.37 4.85 15.58
N PHE A 95 20.79 4.56 16.82
CA PHE A 95 20.29 3.44 17.59
C PHE A 95 19.97 3.86 19.02
N GLN A 96 18.75 3.59 19.46
CA GLN A 96 18.26 3.94 20.78
C GLN A 96 17.73 2.69 21.51
N PRO A 97 18.60 1.95 22.22
CA PRO A 97 18.19 0.78 22.99
C PRO A 97 17.45 1.11 24.30
N GLY A 98 17.53 2.35 24.75
CA GLY A 98 16.93 2.90 25.97
C GLY A 98 17.03 4.43 25.94
N ASP A 99 17.38 5.06 27.03
CA ASP A 99 17.36 6.54 27.16
C ASP A 99 18.48 7.26 26.40
N ILE A 100 19.46 6.52 25.87
CA ILE A 100 20.63 7.11 25.20
C ILE A 100 20.57 6.82 23.71
N VAL A 101 20.61 7.87 22.90
CA VAL A 101 20.77 7.77 21.43
C VAL A 101 22.25 7.58 21.09
N GLN A 102 22.56 6.53 20.37
CA GLN A 102 23.88 6.19 19.88
C GLN A 102 23.96 6.46 18.39
N ARG A 103 25.04 7.09 17.94
CA ARG A 103 25.36 7.25 16.52
C ARG A 103 26.22 6.08 16.06
N ILE A 104 25.78 5.39 15.02
CA ILE A 104 26.45 4.26 14.41
C ILE A 104 27.08 4.71 13.10
N ALA A 105 28.38 4.52 12.95
CA ALA A 105 29.09 4.91 11.74
C ALA A 105 28.56 4.13 10.52
N GLY A 106 28.16 4.85 9.49
CA GLY A 106 27.47 4.33 8.33
C GLY A 106 26.00 3.98 8.61
N ASN A 107 25.36 3.35 7.62
CA ASN A 107 23.95 2.97 7.71
C ASN A 107 23.76 1.45 7.53
N PRO A 108 23.82 0.68 8.62
CA PRO A 108 23.58 -0.76 8.56
C PRO A 108 22.10 -1.14 8.56
N ILE A 109 21.19 -0.16 8.67
CA ILE A 109 19.74 -0.38 8.74
C ILE A 109 19.17 -0.54 7.33
N ASP A 110 19.53 0.35 6.40
CA ASP A 110 19.00 0.37 5.05
C ASP A 110 19.83 -0.47 4.07
N ALA A 111 19.15 -1.27 3.27
CA ALA A 111 19.74 -1.90 2.09
C ALA A 111 19.52 -1.02 0.84
N PRO A 112 20.40 -1.10 -0.17
CA PRO A 112 20.19 -0.42 -1.44
C PRO A 112 18.85 -0.81 -2.07
N ALA A 113 18.03 0.18 -2.35
CA ALA A 113 16.70 0.01 -2.91
C ALA A 113 16.40 1.12 -3.92
N MET A 114 15.39 0.90 -4.75
CA MET A 114 14.87 1.88 -5.69
C MET A 114 13.50 2.38 -5.21
N ARG A 115 13.20 3.63 -5.47
CA ARG A 115 11.91 4.27 -5.20
C ARG A 115 11.28 4.79 -6.49
N PHE A 116 9.98 5.01 -6.44
CA PHE A 116 9.20 5.53 -7.54
C PHE A 116 9.18 7.06 -7.49
N GLN A 117 9.51 7.73 -8.61
CA GLN A 117 9.59 9.18 -8.67
C GLN A 117 8.27 9.86 -8.30
N ASP A 118 7.17 9.33 -8.80
CA ASP A 118 5.82 9.86 -8.60
C ASP A 118 5.03 9.01 -7.58
N GLY A 119 5.75 8.28 -6.72
CA GLY A 119 5.22 7.38 -5.70
C GLY A 119 4.81 6.01 -6.25
N ALA A 120 4.70 5.04 -5.34
CA ALA A 120 4.44 3.64 -5.71
C ALA A 120 3.05 3.42 -6.34
N GLN A 121 2.07 4.29 -6.07
CA GLN A 121 0.73 4.19 -6.67
C GLN A 121 0.75 4.45 -8.17
N SER A 122 1.80 5.08 -8.72
CA SER A 122 1.97 5.30 -10.17
C SER A 122 1.89 4.00 -10.99
N LEU A 123 2.35 2.88 -10.43
CA LEU A 123 2.19 1.55 -11.03
C LEU A 123 0.72 1.18 -11.24
N ALA A 124 -0.10 1.39 -10.23
CA ALA A 124 -1.53 1.08 -10.31
C ALA A 124 -2.28 2.05 -11.22
N LEU A 125 -1.92 3.32 -11.21
CA LEU A 125 -2.49 4.34 -12.08
C LEU A 125 -2.20 4.02 -13.56
N ALA A 126 -0.95 3.73 -13.91
CA ALA A 126 -0.57 3.38 -15.27
C ALA A 126 -1.26 2.11 -15.80
N LEU A 127 -1.44 1.09 -14.95
CA LEU A 127 -2.22 -0.09 -15.32
C LEU A 127 -3.70 0.24 -15.51
N SER A 128 -4.27 1.06 -14.62
CA SER A 128 -5.69 1.43 -14.69
C SER A 128 -6.03 2.23 -15.95
N GLU A 129 -5.13 3.11 -16.41
CA GLU A 129 -5.28 3.84 -17.67
C GLU A 129 -5.38 2.90 -18.89
N ARG A 130 -4.58 1.82 -18.91
CA ARG A 130 -4.62 0.81 -19.97
C ARG A 130 -5.90 -0.04 -19.96
N LEU A 131 -6.48 -0.24 -18.77
CA LEU A 131 -7.67 -1.07 -18.57
C LEU A 131 -9.00 -0.30 -18.77
N GLY A 132 -8.94 1.03 -18.63
CA GLY A 132 -10.02 1.94 -19.01
C GLY A 132 -11.40 1.55 -18.51
N PRO A 133 -12.37 1.35 -19.42
CA PRO A 133 -13.77 1.15 -19.06
C PRO A 133 -14.08 -0.18 -18.36
N SER A 134 -13.13 -1.11 -18.31
CA SER A 134 -13.30 -2.39 -17.60
C SER A 134 -13.26 -2.24 -16.08
N LEU A 135 -12.91 -1.05 -15.56
CA LEU A 135 -12.72 -0.79 -14.13
C LEU A 135 -13.88 -0.01 -13.55
N HIS A 136 -14.57 -0.60 -12.57
CA HIS A 136 -15.71 -0.01 -11.88
C HIS A 136 -15.34 0.28 -10.42
N PHE A 137 -15.43 1.54 -10.04
CA PHE A 137 -15.22 2.02 -8.67
C PHE A 137 -16.49 2.01 -7.84
N ASP A 138 -16.35 2.17 -6.52
CA ASP A 138 -17.46 2.20 -5.56
C ASP A 138 -18.39 0.98 -5.69
N THR A 139 -17.83 -0.16 -6.14
CA THR A 139 -18.57 -1.37 -6.50
C THR A 139 -18.12 -2.56 -5.63
N PRO A 140 -18.46 -2.56 -4.33
CA PRO A 140 -18.13 -3.67 -3.44
C PRO A 140 -18.85 -4.95 -3.87
N VAL A 141 -18.13 -6.06 -3.86
CA VAL A 141 -18.66 -7.39 -4.13
C VAL A 141 -19.20 -7.98 -2.83
N ALA A 142 -20.45 -8.49 -2.89
CA ALA A 142 -21.14 -9.07 -1.75
C ALA A 142 -21.20 -10.61 -1.80
N ALA A 143 -21.24 -11.22 -3.00
CA ALA A 143 -21.26 -12.65 -3.15
C ALA A 143 -20.60 -13.12 -4.46
N VAL A 144 -20.07 -14.33 -4.44
CA VAL A 144 -19.56 -15.05 -5.61
C VAL A 144 -20.20 -16.44 -5.62
N ARG A 145 -20.94 -16.76 -6.69
CA ARG A 145 -21.61 -18.05 -6.87
C ARG A 145 -21.01 -18.78 -8.06
N VAL A 146 -20.75 -20.06 -7.89
CA VAL A 146 -20.42 -20.98 -9.00
C VAL A 146 -21.73 -21.59 -9.49
N VAL A 147 -22.09 -21.36 -10.75
CA VAL A 147 -23.33 -21.82 -11.36
C VAL A 147 -22.96 -22.58 -12.63
N ASP A 148 -23.11 -23.89 -12.59
CA ASP A 148 -22.77 -24.78 -13.72
C ASP A 148 -21.34 -24.52 -14.26
N ASP A 149 -21.22 -23.85 -15.40
CA ASP A 149 -19.97 -23.57 -16.12
C ASP A 149 -19.50 -22.11 -16.03
N HIS A 150 -20.13 -21.28 -15.18
CA HIS A 150 -19.79 -19.87 -15.01
C HIS A 150 -19.87 -19.44 -13.55
N VAL A 151 -19.44 -18.20 -13.29
CA VAL A 151 -19.59 -17.57 -11.99
C VAL A 151 -20.51 -16.34 -12.07
N GLU A 152 -21.30 -16.18 -11.04
CA GLU A 152 -22.09 -14.97 -10.80
C GLU A 152 -21.46 -14.18 -9.64
N VAL A 153 -21.28 -12.89 -9.85
CA VAL A 153 -20.71 -11.98 -8.85
C VAL A 153 -21.74 -10.90 -8.55
N ASP A 154 -22.26 -10.91 -7.32
CA ASP A 154 -23.17 -9.86 -6.85
C ASP A 154 -22.37 -8.67 -6.34
N HIS A 155 -22.73 -7.53 -6.81
CA HIS A 155 -22.15 -6.25 -6.42
C HIS A 155 -23.20 -5.16 -6.32
N ARG A 156 -22.80 -3.97 -5.91
CA ARG A 156 -23.72 -2.85 -5.67
C ARG A 156 -24.72 -2.59 -6.82
N ASP A 157 -24.28 -2.73 -8.06
CA ASP A 157 -25.08 -2.34 -9.24
C ASP A 157 -25.84 -3.52 -9.87
N GLY A 158 -25.77 -4.70 -9.25
CA GLY A 158 -26.47 -5.92 -9.71
C GLY A 158 -25.59 -7.16 -9.69
N THR A 159 -25.81 -8.05 -10.65
CA THR A 159 -25.07 -9.30 -10.80
C THR A 159 -24.36 -9.34 -12.16
N SER A 160 -23.04 -9.54 -12.15
CA SER A 160 -22.25 -9.77 -13.36
C SER A 160 -21.88 -11.24 -13.48
N ARG A 161 -21.69 -11.73 -14.73
CA ARG A 161 -21.40 -13.12 -15.06
C ARG A 161 -20.09 -13.24 -15.83
N ALA A 162 -19.27 -14.23 -15.48
CA ALA A 162 -18.05 -14.53 -16.19
C ALA A 162 -17.73 -16.02 -16.18
N ARG A 163 -16.78 -16.43 -16.98
CA ARG A 163 -16.26 -17.81 -16.95
C ARG A 163 -15.50 -18.13 -15.67
N CYS A 164 -14.85 -17.10 -15.06
CA CYS A 164 -14.16 -17.23 -13.80
C CYS A 164 -14.13 -15.90 -13.01
N ALA A 165 -13.88 -16.00 -11.72
CA ALA A 165 -13.59 -14.84 -10.86
C ALA A 165 -12.20 -14.98 -10.23
N VAL A 166 -11.46 -13.87 -10.16
CA VAL A 166 -10.17 -13.76 -9.47
C VAL A 166 -10.35 -12.88 -8.25
N ILE A 167 -10.17 -13.44 -7.06
CA ILE A 167 -10.26 -12.71 -5.81
C ILE A 167 -8.87 -12.11 -5.51
N ALA A 168 -8.70 -10.82 -5.80
CA ALA A 168 -7.43 -10.11 -5.68
C ALA A 168 -7.38 -9.17 -4.46
N ILE A 169 -8.09 -9.52 -3.41
CA ILE A 169 -8.11 -8.85 -2.10
C ILE A 169 -7.48 -9.74 -1.03
N PRO A 170 -7.10 -9.19 0.15
CA PRO A 170 -6.57 -10.01 1.24
C PRO A 170 -7.52 -11.16 1.62
N PRO A 171 -6.98 -12.38 1.84
CA PRO A 171 -7.83 -13.56 2.09
C PRO A 171 -8.80 -13.41 3.26
N ALA A 172 -8.35 -12.81 4.37
CA ALA A 172 -9.20 -12.56 5.53
C ALA A 172 -10.37 -11.61 5.21
N LEU A 173 -10.16 -10.59 4.37
CA LEU A 173 -11.24 -9.72 3.90
C LEU A 173 -12.20 -10.48 2.99
N ALA A 174 -11.68 -11.32 2.10
CA ALA A 174 -12.51 -12.08 1.18
C ALA A 174 -13.54 -12.94 1.93
N ILE A 175 -13.13 -13.67 2.96
CA ILE A 175 -14.04 -14.53 3.74
C ILE A 175 -14.95 -13.76 4.71
N THR A 176 -14.59 -12.50 5.06
CA THR A 176 -15.40 -11.66 5.93
C THR A 176 -16.50 -10.92 5.16
N ASP A 177 -16.16 -10.44 3.96
CA ASP A 177 -16.97 -9.47 3.22
C ASP A 177 -17.72 -10.11 2.04
N ILE A 178 -17.27 -11.30 1.56
CA ILE A 178 -17.85 -11.97 0.39
C ILE A 178 -18.45 -13.31 0.81
N ARG A 179 -19.73 -13.52 0.48
CA ARG A 179 -20.36 -14.82 0.58
C ARG A 179 -20.00 -15.67 -0.63
N PHE A 180 -19.50 -16.88 -0.40
CA PHE A 180 -19.19 -17.86 -1.45
C PHE A 180 -20.28 -18.93 -1.51
N GLU A 181 -20.72 -19.29 -2.70
CA GLU A 181 -21.67 -20.36 -2.98
C GLU A 181 -21.15 -21.25 -4.13
N PRO A 182 -20.86 -22.55 -3.88
CA PRO A 182 -20.91 -23.20 -2.57
C PRO A 182 -19.93 -22.58 -1.57
N GLU A 183 -20.18 -22.81 -0.29
CA GLU A 183 -19.25 -22.38 0.77
C GLU A 183 -17.83 -22.89 0.51
N LEU A 184 -16.84 -22.10 0.89
CA LEU A 184 -15.44 -22.51 0.79
C LEU A 184 -15.19 -23.72 1.71
N PRO A 185 -14.33 -24.68 1.29
CA PRO A 185 -13.89 -25.74 2.20
C PRO A 185 -13.35 -25.16 3.51
N ASP A 186 -13.70 -25.78 4.66
CA ASP A 186 -13.33 -25.31 5.99
C ASP A 186 -11.82 -25.05 6.11
N GLU A 187 -10.99 -25.96 5.56
CA GLU A 187 -9.54 -25.79 5.57
C GLU A 187 -9.07 -24.52 4.84
N LEU A 188 -9.74 -24.16 3.73
CA LEU A 188 -9.42 -22.96 2.97
C LEU A 188 -9.89 -21.70 3.70
N ALA A 189 -11.09 -21.73 4.29
CA ALA A 189 -11.61 -20.63 5.10
C ALA A 189 -10.72 -20.37 6.33
N ASP A 190 -10.32 -21.42 7.03
CA ASP A 190 -9.39 -21.35 8.16
C ASP A 190 -8.01 -20.82 7.74
N LEU A 191 -7.49 -21.25 6.60
CA LEU A 191 -6.23 -20.76 6.08
C LEU A 191 -6.34 -19.27 5.73
N ALA A 192 -7.42 -18.87 5.07
CA ALA A 192 -7.67 -17.46 4.71
C ALA A 192 -7.74 -16.57 5.95
N ALA A 193 -8.45 -17.01 7.01
CA ALA A 193 -8.55 -16.29 8.29
C ALA A 193 -7.20 -16.10 8.96
N ARG A 194 -6.32 -17.10 8.88
CA ARG A 194 -4.99 -17.07 9.54
C ARG A 194 -3.87 -16.56 8.65
N THR A 195 -4.13 -16.26 7.38
CA THR A 195 -3.11 -15.72 6.47
C THR A 195 -2.81 -14.27 6.85
N PRO A 196 -1.61 -13.97 7.37
CA PRO A 196 -1.29 -12.61 7.79
C PRO A 196 -1.16 -11.70 6.57
N VAL A 197 -1.66 -10.50 6.70
CA VAL A 197 -1.38 -9.45 5.74
C VAL A 197 -0.10 -8.74 6.18
N TRP A 198 0.95 -8.84 5.38
CA TRP A 198 2.22 -8.19 5.66
C TRP A 198 2.02 -6.70 5.94
N MET A 199 2.58 -6.21 7.04
CA MET A 199 2.45 -4.83 7.53
C MET A 199 1.00 -4.40 7.85
N GLY A 200 0.03 -5.33 7.85
CA GLY A 200 -1.38 -5.00 8.05
C GLY A 200 -1.70 -4.41 9.42
N ALA A 201 -0.92 -4.74 10.44
CA ALA A 201 -1.07 -4.21 11.80
C ALA A 201 -0.14 -3.03 12.11
N MET A 202 0.82 -2.72 11.24
CA MET A 202 1.77 -1.64 11.46
C MET A 202 1.19 -0.30 11.00
N THR A 203 1.47 0.77 11.73
CA THR A 203 1.15 2.13 11.31
C THR A 203 2.41 2.81 10.78
N LYS A 204 2.37 3.25 9.54
CA LYS A 204 3.42 4.10 8.96
C LYS A 204 3.10 5.56 9.30
N VAL A 205 4.05 6.24 9.92
CA VAL A 205 3.98 7.67 10.23
C VAL A 205 4.98 8.39 9.35
N VAL A 206 4.58 9.50 8.75
CA VAL A 206 5.45 10.34 7.92
C VAL A 206 5.49 11.74 8.52
N ALA A 207 6.69 12.26 8.74
CA ALA A 207 6.96 13.63 9.18
C ALA A 207 7.66 14.39 8.04
N GLU A 208 7.03 15.46 7.57
CA GLU A 208 7.50 16.29 6.46
C GLU A 208 8.21 17.55 6.96
N TYR A 209 9.28 17.95 6.30
CA TYR A 209 10.14 19.06 6.66
C TYR A 209 10.41 19.98 5.46
N ALA A 210 10.93 21.17 5.72
CA ALA A 210 11.34 22.09 4.66
C ALA A 210 12.60 21.59 3.92
N THR A 211 13.53 20.99 4.66
CA THR A 211 14.79 20.44 4.14
C THR A 211 15.14 19.14 4.88
N PRO A 212 15.93 18.25 4.26
CA PRO A 212 16.41 17.03 4.92
C PRO A 212 17.59 17.34 5.87
N PHE A 213 17.33 18.13 6.90
CA PHE A 213 18.34 18.69 7.83
C PHE A 213 19.25 17.61 8.46
N TRP A 214 18.77 16.39 8.63
CA TRP A 214 19.59 15.28 9.14
C TRP A 214 20.77 14.94 8.24
N ARG A 215 20.64 15.17 6.92
CA ARG A 215 21.73 14.96 5.95
C ARG A 215 22.85 15.96 6.15
N GLU A 216 22.52 17.22 6.50
CA GLU A 216 23.52 18.26 6.85
C GLU A 216 24.32 17.86 8.08
N ASP A 217 23.70 17.14 9.03
CA ASP A 217 24.33 16.63 10.24
C ASP A 217 25.06 15.28 10.01
N GLY A 218 25.15 14.83 8.73
CA GLY A 218 25.82 13.60 8.33
C GLY A 218 25.05 12.32 8.69
N LEU A 219 23.74 12.41 8.90
CA LEU A 219 22.86 11.26 9.20
C LEU A 219 22.13 10.80 7.94
N ALA A 220 21.93 9.48 7.85
CA ALA A 220 21.18 8.84 6.76
C ALA A 220 19.66 9.05 6.85
N GLY A 221 19.15 9.53 7.98
CA GLY A 221 17.72 9.53 8.29
C GLY A 221 17.20 8.17 8.76
N ALA A 222 18.10 7.22 8.98
CA ALA A 222 17.78 5.88 9.45
C ALA A 222 17.98 5.76 10.96
N ALA A 223 17.02 5.16 11.66
CA ALA A 223 17.11 4.89 13.09
C ALA A 223 16.35 3.64 13.50
N ILE A 224 16.86 2.95 14.51
CA ILE A 224 16.12 1.94 15.29
C ILE A 224 15.98 2.45 16.72
N SER A 225 14.76 2.48 17.24
CA SER A 225 14.48 2.91 18.62
C SER A 225 13.60 1.89 19.34
N TYR A 226 13.99 1.56 20.55
CA TYR A 226 13.16 0.76 21.45
C TYR A 226 12.39 1.62 22.44
N THR A 227 12.53 2.93 22.34
CA THR A 227 11.85 3.94 23.14
C THR A 227 10.90 4.76 22.26
N GLY A 228 9.77 5.18 22.79
CA GLY A 228 8.76 5.95 22.03
C GLY A 228 7.91 5.12 21.05
N PRO A 229 7.07 5.78 20.27
CA PRO A 229 6.08 5.11 19.41
C PRO A 229 6.66 4.47 18.14
N LEU A 230 7.73 5.03 17.56
CA LEU A 230 8.31 4.57 16.30
C LEU A 230 9.47 3.63 16.57
N ARG A 231 9.50 2.48 15.86
CA ARG A 231 10.52 1.43 16.07
C ARG A 231 11.65 1.49 15.05
N GLU A 232 11.31 1.76 13.82
CA GLU A 232 12.24 1.81 12.70
C GLU A 232 11.91 3.03 11.87
N LEU A 233 12.91 3.87 11.59
CA LEU A 233 12.76 5.12 10.85
C LEU A 233 13.70 5.15 9.66
N HIS A 234 13.28 5.85 8.60
CA HIS A 234 14.02 5.97 7.34
C HIS A 234 13.79 7.33 6.69
N ASP A 235 14.73 7.72 5.86
CA ASP A 235 14.58 8.85 4.95
C ASP A 235 13.53 8.54 3.87
N LEU A 236 12.57 9.43 3.68
CA LEU A 236 11.53 9.35 2.65
C LEU A 236 11.62 10.51 1.65
N SER A 237 12.67 11.32 1.70
CA SER A 237 12.82 12.47 0.81
C SER A 237 12.86 12.05 -0.66
N GLY A 238 12.29 12.87 -1.51
CA GLY A 238 12.32 12.70 -2.95
C GLY A 238 13.68 12.97 -3.58
N PRO A 239 13.82 12.79 -4.89
CA PRO A 239 15.06 13.09 -5.60
C PRO A 239 15.39 14.56 -5.56
N GLY A 240 16.67 14.90 -5.39
CA GLY A 240 17.12 16.30 -5.31
C GLY A 240 16.62 17.05 -4.08
N ASP A 241 16.44 16.32 -2.96
CA ASP A 241 15.97 16.85 -1.67
C ASP A 241 14.54 17.41 -1.68
N GLN A 242 13.78 17.09 -2.70
CA GLN A 242 12.35 17.43 -2.76
C GLN A 242 11.57 16.62 -1.72
N SER A 243 10.49 17.21 -1.19
CA SER A 243 9.61 16.55 -0.20
C SER A 243 10.41 15.92 0.95
N ALA A 244 11.25 16.73 1.61
CA ALA A 244 12.04 16.26 2.73
C ALA A 244 11.15 15.61 3.79
N ALA A 245 11.33 14.33 4.03
CA ALA A 245 10.50 13.58 4.96
C ALA A 245 11.28 12.45 5.64
N LEU A 246 10.92 12.19 6.90
CA LEU A 246 11.22 10.96 7.61
C LEU A 246 9.95 10.13 7.73
N PHE A 247 10.05 8.83 7.63
CA PHE A 247 8.96 7.98 8.06
C PHE A 247 9.43 6.94 9.08
N GLY A 248 8.48 6.47 9.88
CA GLY A 248 8.74 5.40 10.83
C GLY A 248 7.55 4.46 10.95
N PHE A 249 7.84 3.25 11.44
CA PHE A 249 6.84 2.25 11.73
C PHE A 249 6.53 2.24 13.23
N ALA A 250 5.24 2.44 13.55
CA ALA A 250 4.72 2.26 14.89
C ALA A 250 4.12 0.86 15.05
N MET A 251 4.39 0.25 16.21
CA MET A 251 3.78 -1.02 16.58
C MET A 251 2.26 -0.86 16.75
N PRO A 252 1.49 -1.94 16.55
CA PRO A 252 0.06 -1.92 16.83
C PRO A 252 -0.19 -1.48 18.25
N THR A 253 -1.10 -0.51 18.42
CA THR A 253 -1.56 -0.02 19.72
C THR A 253 -3.07 0.16 19.70
N THR A 254 -3.71 -0.01 20.86
CA THR A 254 -5.13 0.29 21.05
C THR A 254 -5.40 1.79 21.16
N GLU A 255 -4.38 2.55 21.59
CA GLU A 255 -4.47 4.00 21.74
C GLU A 255 -4.05 4.70 20.45
N PRO A 256 -4.69 5.81 20.06
CA PRO A 256 -4.23 6.64 18.96
C PRO A 256 -2.81 7.13 19.21
N LEU A 257 -1.97 7.11 18.18
CA LEU A 257 -0.63 7.68 18.25
C LEU A 257 -0.72 9.19 18.52
N ALA A 258 -0.23 9.62 19.68
CA ALA A 258 -0.21 11.02 20.03
C ALA A 258 0.84 11.78 19.19
N HIS A 259 0.42 12.85 18.54
CA HIS A 259 1.30 13.71 17.74
C HIS A 259 2.53 14.16 18.52
N ASP A 260 2.32 14.67 19.75
CA ASP A 260 3.41 15.17 20.58
C ASP A 260 4.43 14.09 20.97
N ALA A 261 3.99 12.85 21.15
CA ALA A 261 4.91 11.73 21.43
C ALA A 261 5.78 11.40 20.21
N ILE A 262 5.22 11.48 19.00
CA ILE A 262 5.97 11.31 17.74
C ILE A 262 7.00 12.42 17.59
N ILE A 263 6.59 13.69 17.75
CA ILE A 263 7.50 14.84 17.63
C ILE A 263 8.61 14.79 18.69
N SER A 264 8.26 14.44 19.94
CA SER A 264 9.24 14.32 21.02
C SER A 264 10.30 13.27 20.70
N GLN A 265 9.89 12.11 20.18
CA GLN A 265 10.85 11.07 19.78
C GLN A 265 11.71 11.50 18.59
N LEU A 266 11.14 12.19 17.59
CA LEU A 266 11.91 12.69 16.45
C LEU A 266 12.94 13.74 16.90
N VAL A 267 12.59 14.61 17.87
CA VAL A 267 13.51 15.58 18.47
C VAL A 267 14.62 14.88 19.25
N GLU A 268 14.28 13.85 20.03
CA GLU A 268 15.26 13.07 20.77
C GLU A 268 16.27 12.39 19.85
N LEU A 269 15.80 11.80 18.73
CA LEU A 269 16.65 11.12 17.76
C LEU A 269 17.45 12.10 16.89
N PHE A 270 16.81 13.10 16.28
CA PHE A 270 17.40 13.93 15.23
C PHE A 270 17.66 15.38 15.64
N GLY A 271 17.44 15.73 16.92
CA GLY A 271 17.68 17.06 17.47
C GLY A 271 16.49 18.03 17.27
N GLU A 272 16.65 19.25 17.81
CA GLU A 272 15.57 20.25 17.88
C GLU A 272 15.01 20.68 16.51
N LYS A 273 15.79 20.56 15.42
CA LYS A 273 15.30 20.82 14.06
C LYS A 273 14.10 19.95 13.70
N ALA A 274 14.01 18.72 14.27
CA ALA A 274 12.89 17.80 14.02
C ALA A 274 11.55 18.30 14.55
N ARG A 275 11.53 19.28 15.45
CA ARG A 275 10.30 19.91 15.98
C ARG A 275 9.53 20.67 14.88
N SER A 276 10.20 21.07 13.80
CA SER A 276 9.61 21.83 12.70
C SER A 276 8.80 21.00 11.70
N ALA A 277 8.45 19.75 12.03
CA ALA A 277 7.63 18.91 11.16
C ALA A 277 6.34 19.63 10.73
N ARG A 278 6.11 19.71 9.42
CA ARG A 278 4.94 20.39 8.83
C ARG A 278 3.70 19.51 8.89
N ALA A 279 3.85 18.20 8.74
CA ALA A 279 2.77 17.22 8.81
C ALA A 279 3.29 15.90 9.36
N ALA A 280 2.55 15.29 10.29
CA ALA A 280 2.73 13.91 10.66
C ALA A 280 1.48 13.15 10.17
N ARG A 281 1.65 12.28 9.17
CA ARG A 281 0.55 11.52 8.58
C ARG A 281 0.65 10.07 9.02
N ALA A 282 -0.44 9.52 9.54
CA ALA A 282 -0.53 8.09 9.81
C ALA A 282 -0.95 7.35 8.55
N GLY A 283 -0.16 6.38 8.15
CA GLY A 283 -0.43 5.57 6.95
C GLY A 283 -1.48 4.49 7.17
N LEU A 284 -1.74 3.77 6.14
CA LEU A 284 -2.91 3.01 5.73
C LEU A 284 -3.10 1.63 6.32
N ALA A 285 -2.22 1.09 7.12
CA ALA A 285 -2.36 -0.31 7.53
C ALA A 285 -3.77 -0.61 8.06
N GLN A 286 -4.34 0.31 8.83
CA GLN A 286 -5.67 0.17 9.41
C GLN A 286 -6.81 0.60 8.47
N ARG A 287 -6.59 1.61 7.60
CA ARG A 287 -7.62 2.06 6.63
C ARG A 287 -7.77 1.12 5.43
N ALA A 288 -6.81 0.26 5.15
CA ALA A 288 -6.92 -0.76 4.11
C ALA A 288 -7.93 -1.86 4.49
N LEU A 289 -8.18 -2.05 5.78
CA LEU A 289 -9.14 -3.00 6.32
C LEU A 289 -10.53 -2.39 6.59
N ASP A 290 -10.67 -1.06 6.60
CA ASP A 290 -11.94 -0.35 6.90
C ASP A 290 -12.87 -0.19 5.68
N VAL A 291 -12.83 -1.11 4.71
CA VAL A 291 -13.70 -1.06 3.51
C VAL A 291 -15.18 -1.27 3.85
N THR A 292 -15.48 -1.84 5.03
CA THR A 292 -16.82 -2.31 5.39
C THR A 292 -17.69 -1.29 6.13
N ARG A 293 -17.17 -0.11 6.50
CA ARG A 293 -18.00 0.88 7.19
C ARG A 293 -18.61 1.88 6.21
N PRO A 294 -19.94 1.93 6.08
CA PRO A 294 -20.62 3.02 5.37
C PRO A 294 -20.20 4.36 5.99
N ARG A 295 -19.90 5.37 5.18
CA ARG A 295 -19.70 6.74 5.64
C ARG A 295 -20.98 7.17 6.35
N GLY A 296 -20.97 7.27 7.68
CA GLY A 296 -22.10 7.76 8.46
C GLY A 296 -22.53 6.93 9.67
N SER A 297 -21.89 5.82 10.00
CA SER A 297 -22.15 5.13 11.27
C SER A 297 -21.39 5.80 12.41
N PRO A 298 -22.06 6.25 13.49
CA PRO A 298 -21.38 6.79 14.67
C PRO A 298 -20.53 5.70 15.35
N ARG A 299 -19.43 6.13 15.99
CA ARG A 299 -18.53 5.29 16.79
C ARG A 299 -19.22 4.66 17.97
#